data_8d891fcd825d17020513326c1669d575
#
_entry.id   8d891fcd825d17020513326c1669d575
#
_cell.length_a   1.000
_cell.length_b   1.000
_cell.length_c   1.000
_cell.angle_alpha   90.00
_cell.angle_beta   90.00
_cell.angle_gamma   90.00
#
_symmetry.space_group_name_H-M   'P 1'
#
loop_
_entity.id
_entity.type
_entity.pdbx_description
1 polymer ?
#
loop_
_entity_poly.entity_id
_entity_poly.type
_entity_poly.pdbx_seq_one_letter_code
_entity_poly.pdbx_strand_id
1 'polypeptide(L)'
;LSSYGDAAKKLDILKDPHCGAFAVIRLCSYFAAYFALCGCVAFTPRVGVLWTLALVGERALSGLAVAAFPLAKNTGLAHTFATAADRVRVRQVLAALCAMLAVGLTALGGWALVLAAGCVFARYYVVAKKQFGGVTGDLAGWFLQKCEIWMLAALAACQWLGVL
;
A
#
# COMPACT_ATOMS: atom_id res chain seq x y z
N LEU A 1 3.19 2.69 -14.75
CA LEU A 1 4.52 2.88 -14.16
C LEU A 1 5.67 2.59 -15.13
N SER A 2 5.45 1.77 -16.15
CA SER A 2 6.48 1.41 -17.16
C SER A 2 6.36 2.20 -18.45
N SER A 3 5.40 3.11 -18.59
CA SER A 3 5.29 3.96 -19.77
C SER A 3 6.28 5.13 -19.69
N TYR A 4 6.96 5.38 -20.80
CA TYR A 4 7.78 6.57 -20.99
C TYR A 4 6.86 7.76 -21.30
N GLY A 5 7.04 8.87 -20.61
CA GLY A 5 6.27 10.11 -20.82
C GLY A 5 6.23 10.97 -19.57
N ASP A 6 5.76 12.18 -19.74
CA ASP A 6 5.52 13.14 -18.67
C ASP A 6 4.32 12.74 -17.77
N ALA A 7 4.10 13.46 -16.69
CA ALA A 7 3.02 13.16 -15.75
C ALA A 7 1.63 13.24 -16.40
N ALA A 8 1.41 14.19 -17.34
CA ALA A 8 0.14 14.36 -18.03
C ALA A 8 -0.20 13.14 -18.89
N LYS A 9 0.75 12.66 -19.68
CA LYS A 9 0.59 11.44 -20.50
C LYS A 9 0.34 10.20 -19.65
N LYS A 10 1.03 10.06 -18.53
CA LYS A 10 0.79 8.94 -17.61
C LYS A 10 -0.61 8.98 -16.98
N LEU A 11 -1.10 10.18 -16.65
CA LEU A 11 -2.45 10.36 -16.13
C LEU A 11 -3.54 10.08 -17.20
N ASP A 12 -3.27 10.31 -18.47
CA ASP A 12 -4.17 9.94 -19.55
C ASP A 12 -4.22 8.43 -19.79
N ILE A 13 -3.07 7.75 -19.72
CA ILE A 13 -3.01 6.28 -19.78
C ILE A 13 -3.83 5.63 -18.65
N LEU A 14 -3.86 6.24 -17.45
CA LEU A 14 -4.70 5.73 -16.35
C LEU A 14 -6.21 5.88 -16.58
N LYS A 15 -6.64 6.68 -17.56
CA LYS A 15 -8.06 6.81 -17.92
C LYS A 15 -8.50 5.76 -18.96
N ASP A 16 -7.55 5.12 -19.64
CA ASP A 16 -7.83 4.12 -20.66
C ASP A 16 -8.38 2.85 -19.98
N PRO A 17 -9.61 2.42 -20.30
CA PRO A 17 -10.19 1.19 -19.74
C PRO A 17 -9.57 -0.08 -20.32
N HIS A 18 -8.77 0.01 -21.38
CA HIS A 18 -8.19 -1.16 -22.04
C HIS A 18 -6.94 -1.62 -21.29
N CYS A 19 -6.84 -2.91 -21.08
CA CYS A 19 -5.73 -3.53 -20.36
C CYS A 19 -4.71 -4.07 -21.38
N GLY A 20 -3.50 -3.53 -21.38
CA GLY A 20 -2.42 -4.05 -22.22
C GLY A 20 -1.85 -5.37 -21.68
N ALA A 21 -1.21 -6.16 -22.56
CA ALA A 21 -0.64 -7.48 -22.23
C ALA A 21 0.31 -7.43 -21.02
N PHE A 22 1.15 -6.41 -20.90
CA PHE A 22 2.05 -6.26 -19.75
C PHE A 22 1.32 -6.06 -18.41
N ALA A 23 0.13 -5.45 -18.42
CA ALA A 23 -0.67 -5.31 -17.21
C ALA A 23 -1.22 -6.66 -16.77
N VAL A 24 -1.71 -7.48 -17.72
CA VAL A 24 -2.19 -8.84 -17.46
C VAL A 24 -1.06 -9.74 -16.95
N ILE A 25 0.11 -9.72 -17.60
CA ILE A 25 1.29 -10.49 -17.15
C ILE A 25 1.67 -10.12 -15.71
N ARG A 26 1.70 -8.82 -15.38
CA ARG A 26 1.99 -8.37 -14.00
C ARG A 26 0.95 -8.80 -13.00
N LEU A 27 -0.33 -8.78 -13.38
CA LEU A 27 -1.42 -9.23 -12.54
C LEU A 27 -1.30 -10.74 -12.25
N CYS A 28 -1.10 -11.55 -13.29
CA CYS A 28 -0.90 -13.00 -13.13
C CYS A 28 0.34 -13.31 -12.28
N SER A 29 1.45 -12.60 -12.52
CA SER A 29 2.68 -12.75 -11.72
C SER A 29 2.46 -12.37 -10.25
N TYR A 30 1.67 -11.32 -9.98
CA TYR A 30 1.30 -10.92 -8.63
C TYR A 30 0.51 -12.03 -7.92
N PHE A 31 -0.52 -12.58 -8.56
CA PHE A 31 -1.33 -13.64 -7.96
C PHE A 31 -0.53 -14.92 -7.73
N ALA A 32 0.32 -15.31 -8.70
CA ALA A 32 1.19 -16.49 -8.56
C ALA A 32 2.16 -16.33 -7.38
N ALA A 33 2.80 -15.16 -7.26
CA ALA A 33 3.70 -14.86 -6.13
C ALA A 33 2.95 -14.80 -4.79
N TYR A 34 1.78 -14.18 -4.77
CA TYR A 34 0.95 -14.08 -3.56
C TYR A 34 0.51 -15.47 -3.08
N PHE A 35 0.02 -16.31 -4.00
CA PHE A 35 -0.36 -17.68 -3.71
C PHE A 35 0.80 -18.52 -3.18
N ALA A 36 1.98 -18.42 -3.83
CA ALA A 36 3.18 -19.12 -3.37
C ALA A 36 3.61 -18.68 -1.96
N LEU A 37 3.59 -17.37 -1.67
CA LEU A 37 3.90 -16.84 -0.35
C LEU A 37 2.90 -17.31 0.71
N CYS A 38 1.60 -17.36 0.39
CA CYS A 38 0.60 -17.93 1.30
C CYS A 38 0.90 -19.40 1.65
N GLY A 39 1.39 -20.18 0.68
CA GLY A 39 1.82 -21.56 0.91
C GLY A 39 3.08 -21.69 1.78
N CYS A 40 3.90 -20.64 1.85
CA CYS A 40 5.11 -20.62 2.69
C CYS A 40 4.84 -20.16 4.14
N VAL A 41 3.66 -19.64 4.44
CA VAL A 41 3.31 -19.14 5.78
C VAL A 41 2.51 -20.18 6.56
N ALA A 42 3.00 -20.57 7.73
CA ALA A 42 2.22 -21.35 8.68
C ALA A 42 1.26 -20.41 9.45
N PHE A 43 -0.03 -20.45 9.12
CA PHE A 43 -1.05 -19.62 9.75
C PHE A 43 -1.42 -20.14 11.15
N THR A 44 -0.76 -19.60 12.15
CA THR A 44 -1.13 -19.76 13.56
C THR A 44 -2.09 -18.64 14.00
N PRO A 45 -2.81 -18.77 15.13
CA PRO A 45 -3.63 -17.68 15.66
C PRO A 45 -2.88 -16.36 15.85
N ARG A 46 -1.61 -16.43 16.31
CA ARG A 46 -0.73 -15.25 16.43
C ARG A 46 -0.47 -14.59 15.08
N VAL A 47 -0.12 -15.38 14.07
CA VAL A 47 0.12 -14.91 12.70
C VAL A 47 -1.15 -14.32 12.11
N GLY A 48 -2.32 -14.92 12.37
CA GLY A 48 -3.61 -14.38 11.96
C GLY A 48 -3.87 -12.98 12.53
N VAL A 49 -3.58 -12.76 13.82
CA VAL A 49 -3.70 -11.44 14.47
C VAL A 49 -2.72 -10.44 13.84
N LEU A 50 -1.43 -10.82 13.69
CA LEU A 50 -0.43 -9.96 13.07
C LEU A 50 -0.83 -9.56 11.64
N TRP A 51 -1.30 -10.52 10.84
CA TRP A 51 -1.73 -10.28 9.47
C TRP A 51 -2.94 -9.35 9.40
N THR A 52 -3.95 -9.57 10.26
CA THR A 52 -5.13 -8.70 10.33
C THR A 52 -4.76 -7.26 10.69
N LEU A 53 -3.92 -7.07 11.72
CA LEU A 53 -3.45 -5.73 12.11
C LEU A 53 -2.63 -5.07 11.00
N ALA A 54 -1.81 -5.83 10.28
CA ALA A 54 -1.04 -5.33 9.15
C ALA A 54 -1.95 -4.85 8.00
N LEU A 55 -3.00 -5.62 7.66
CA LEU A 55 -3.98 -5.24 6.64
C LEU A 55 -4.77 -3.97 7.03
N VAL A 56 -5.15 -3.83 8.29
CA VAL A 56 -5.78 -2.59 8.79
C VAL A 56 -4.79 -1.43 8.71
N GLY A 57 -3.52 -1.67 9.08
CA GLY A 57 -2.46 -0.66 9.03
C GLY A 57 -2.18 -0.13 7.63
N GLU A 58 -2.12 -0.99 6.61
CA GLU A 58 -1.92 -0.54 5.24
C GLU A 58 -3.09 0.29 4.70
N ARG A 59 -4.33 -0.05 5.08
CA ARG A 59 -5.52 0.75 4.72
C ARG A 59 -5.46 2.12 5.38
N ALA A 60 -5.07 2.18 6.65
CA ALA A 60 -4.87 3.44 7.37
C ALA A 60 -3.74 4.28 6.72
N LEU A 61 -2.61 3.67 6.32
CA LEU A 61 -1.53 4.33 5.58
C LEU A 61 -2.00 4.86 4.23
N SER A 62 -2.81 4.09 3.49
CA SER A 62 -3.39 4.54 2.22
C SER A 62 -4.29 5.75 2.41
N GLY A 63 -5.16 5.73 3.41
CA GLY A 63 -6.00 6.89 3.79
C GLY A 63 -5.16 8.10 4.21
N LEU A 64 -4.11 7.86 5.00
CA LEU A 64 -3.17 8.91 5.43
C LEU A 64 -2.47 9.56 4.22
N ALA A 65 -2.08 8.77 3.21
CA ALA A 65 -1.49 9.30 1.99
C ALA A 65 -2.46 10.23 1.23
N VAL A 66 -3.73 9.84 1.10
CA VAL A 66 -4.76 10.67 0.45
C VAL A 66 -5.00 11.98 1.24
N ALA A 67 -4.96 11.93 2.57
CA ALA A 67 -5.16 13.10 3.42
C ALA A 67 -3.93 14.02 3.51
N ALA A 68 -2.70 13.47 3.36
CA ALA A 68 -1.45 14.19 3.63
C ALA A 68 -0.71 14.61 2.35
N PHE A 69 -0.75 13.81 1.28
CA PHE A 69 0.01 14.06 0.06
C PHE A 69 -0.73 15.01 -0.90
N PRO A 70 0.00 15.70 -1.78
CA PRO A 70 -0.65 16.46 -2.86
C PRO A 70 -1.44 15.51 -3.77
N LEU A 71 -2.60 15.96 -4.23
CA LEU A 71 -3.42 15.22 -5.20
C LEU A 71 -2.94 15.51 -6.61
N ALA A 72 -2.86 14.48 -7.46
CA ALA A 72 -2.46 14.63 -8.86
C ALA A 72 -3.57 15.21 -9.75
N LYS A 73 -4.83 15.13 -9.31
CA LYS A 73 -6.02 15.63 -10.03
C LYS A 73 -6.98 16.29 -9.05
N ASN A 74 -7.66 17.34 -9.52
CA ASN A 74 -8.73 18.01 -8.77
C ASN A 74 -10.11 17.36 -9.03
N THR A 75 -10.15 16.10 -9.47
CA THR A 75 -11.35 15.32 -9.78
C THR A 75 -11.15 13.87 -9.38
N GLY A 76 -12.26 13.16 -9.20
CA GLY A 76 -12.26 11.72 -8.86
C GLY A 76 -12.38 11.44 -7.38
N LEU A 77 -12.54 10.14 -7.04
CA LEU A 77 -12.81 9.66 -5.67
C LEU A 77 -11.82 10.20 -4.62
N ALA A 78 -10.52 10.19 -4.94
CA ALA A 78 -9.49 10.70 -4.01
C ALA A 78 -9.69 12.18 -3.69
N HIS A 79 -10.07 13.00 -4.69
CA HIS A 79 -10.39 14.42 -4.50
C HIS A 79 -11.67 14.60 -3.66
N THR A 80 -12.72 13.83 -3.97
CA THR A 80 -13.99 13.89 -3.22
C THR A 80 -13.77 13.56 -1.75
N PHE A 81 -13.02 12.49 -1.42
CA PHE A 81 -12.69 12.16 -0.03
C PHE A 81 -11.82 13.23 0.64
N ALA A 82 -10.88 13.80 -0.08
CA ALA A 82 -10.00 14.84 0.46
C ALA A 82 -10.71 16.18 0.71
N THR A 83 -11.79 16.49 0.00
CA THR A 83 -12.55 17.74 0.13
C THR A 83 -13.77 17.63 1.05
N ALA A 84 -14.34 16.43 1.19
CA ALA A 84 -15.54 16.19 1.99
C ALA A 84 -15.26 16.13 3.50
N ALA A 85 -13.99 15.98 3.93
CA ALA A 85 -13.62 15.81 5.33
C ALA A 85 -12.70 16.95 5.80
N ASP A 86 -12.70 17.21 7.11
CA ASP A 86 -11.69 18.05 7.77
C ASP A 86 -10.32 17.34 7.64
N ARG A 87 -9.55 17.72 6.63
CA ARG A 87 -8.25 17.10 6.29
C ARG A 87 -7.29 17.06 7.47
N VAL A 88 -7.33 18.05 8.33
CA VAL A 88 -6.42 18.14 9.49
C VAL A 88 -6.78 17.07 10.50
N ARG A 89 -8.06 16.94 10.84
CA ARG A 89 -8.54 15.92 11.79
C ARG A 89 -8.34 14.51 11.24
N VAL A 90 -8.72 14.27 9.99
CA VAL A 90 -8.55 12.96 9.35
C VAL A 90 -7.09 12.55 9.35
N ARG A 91 -6.18 13.46 8.98
CA ARG A 91 -4.74 13.21 9.03
C ARG A 91 -4.23 12.87 10.43
N GLN A 92 -4.68 13.61 11.45
CA GLN A 92 -4.29 13.36 12.84
C GLN A 92 -4.78 12.01 13.34
N VAL A 93 -6.06 11.68 13.10
CA VAL A 93 -6.66 10.41 13.52
C VAL A 93 -5.96 9.23 12.81
N LEU A 94 -5.76 9.33 11.49
CA LEU A 94 -5.09 8.26 10.73
C LEU A 94 -3.61 8.11 11.12
N ALA A 95 -2.91 9.22 11.39
CA ALA A 95 -1.54 9.16 11.88
C ALA A 95 -1.45 8.51 13.27
N ALA A 96 -2.35 8.85 14.19
CA ALA A 96 -2.42 8.23 15.49
C ALA A 96 -2.76 6.72 15.39
N LEU A 97 -3.70 6.36 14.53
CA LEU A 97 -4.05 4.95 14.26
C LEU A 97 -2.86 4.18 13.70
N CYS A 98 -2.14 4.73 12.70
CA CYS A 98 -0.95 4.11 12.15
C CYS A 98 0.14 3.91 13.20
N ALA A 99 0.37 4.90 14.06
CA ALA A 99 1.34 4.80 15.15
C ALA A 99 0.95 3.72 16.16
N MET A 100 -0.31 3.68 16.58
CA MET A 100 -0.84 2.67 17.49
C MET A 100 -0.71 1.25 16.92
N LEU A 101 -1.06 1.07 15.64
CA LEU A 101 -0.92 -0.23 14.96
C LEU A 101 0.54 -0.63 14.80
N ALA A 102 1.43 0.30 14.48
CA ALA A 102 2.87 0.02 14.39
C ALA A 102 3.45 -0.40 15.74
N VAL A 103 3.08 0.27 16.84
CA VAL A 103 3.47 -0.12 18.20
C VAL A 103 2.90 -1.50 18.57
N GLY A 104 1.61 -1.73 18.31
CA GLY A 104 0.98 -3.03 18.58
C GLY A 104 1.60 -4.18 17.80
N LEU A 105 1.86 -3.98 16.49
CA LEU A 105 2.54 -4.96 15.64
C LEU A 105 3.96 -5.26 16.16
N THR A 106 4.74 -4.23 16.50
CA THR A 106 6.11 -4.42 17.02
C THR A 106 6.11 -5.13 18.37
N ALA A 107 5.20 -4.79 19.27
CA ALA A 107 5.04 -5.46 20.58
C ALA A 107 4.69 -6.94 20.45
N LEU A 108 3.93 -7.31 19.39
CA LEU A 108 3.59 -8.70 19.09
C LEU A 108 4.69 -9.45 18.29
N GLY A 109 5.83 -8.79 18.00
CA GLY A 109 6.93 -9.38 17.23
C GLY A 109 6.83 -9.17 15.72
N GLY A 110 5.83 -8.42 15.23
CA GLY A 110 5.60 -8.14 13.81
C GLY A 110 6.38 -6.92 13.27
N TRP A 111 7.53 -6.58 13.85
CA TRP A 111 8.33 -5.42 13.44
C TRP A 111 8.74 -5.45 11.95
N ALA A 112 8.95 -6.63 11.38
CA ALA A 112 9.32 -6.78 9.97
C ALA A 112 8.19 -6.35 9.03
N LEU A 113 6.92 -6.56 9.43
CA LEU A 113 5.74 -6.10 8.68
C LEU A 113 5.69 -4.56 8.67
N VAL A 114 5.99 -3.94 9.82
CA VAL A 114 6.05 -2.48 9.96
C VAL A 114 7.13 -1.89 9.08
N LEU A 115 8.33 -2.50 9.05
CA LEU A 115 9.42 -2.08 8.17
C LEU A 115 9.06 -2.24 6.70
N ALA A 116 8.49 -3.38 6.29
CA ALA A 116 8.05 -3.61 4.93
C ALA A 116 7.00 -2.56 4.49
N ALA A 117 5.98 -2.33 5.31
CA ALA A 117 4.96 -1.32 5.04
C ALA A 117 5.56 0.09 4.93
N GLY A 118 6.47 0.46 5.84
CA GLY A 118 7.16 1.75 5.83
C GLY A 118 8.00 1.97 4.57
N CYS A 119 8.77 0.95 4.13
CA CYS A 119 9.56 1.01 2.91
C CYS A 119 8.67 1.19 1.66
N VAL A 120 7.58 0.42 1.59
CA VAL A 120 6.63 0.53 0.47
C VAL A 120 5.93 1.89 0.49
N PHE A 121 5.57 2.41 1.66
CA PHE A 121 4.95 3.73 1.81
C PHE A 121 5.89 4.86 1.38
N ALA A 122 7.16 4.81 1.79
CA ALA A 122 8.17 5.77 1.34
C ALA A 122 8.35 5.74 -0.19
N ARG A 123 8.41 4.53 -0.78
CA ARG A 123 8.45 4.35 -2.24
C ARG A 123 7.20 4.91 -2.91
N TYR A 124 6.03 4.68 -2.34
CA TYR A 124 4.75 5.22 -2.83
C TYR A 124 4.79 6.74 -2.92
N TYR A 125 5.26 7.42 -1.87
CA TYR A 125 5.43 8.88 -1.87
C TYR A 125 6.32 9.36 -3.02
N VAL A 126 7.49 8.73 -3.18
CA VAL A 126 8.44 9.10 -4.23
C VAL A 126 7.85 8.90 -5.63
N VAL A 127 7.18 7.76 -5.87
CA VAL A 127 6.53 7.47 -7.15
C VAL A 127 5.39 8.43 -7.43
N ALA A 128 4.50 8.66 -6.46
CA ALA A 128 3.38 9.58 -6.60
C ALA A 128 3.86 10.99 -6.96
N LYS A 129 4.85 11.51 -6.23
CA LYS A 129 5.37 12.86 -6.44
C LYS A 129 6.14 13.00 -7.75
N LYS A 130 7.08 12.07 -8.05
CA LYS A 130 7.97 12.21 -9.21
C LYS A 130 7.32 11.83 -10.55
N GLN A 131 6.41 10.86 -10.55
CA GLN A 131 5.86 10.33 -11.80
C GLN A 131 4.48 10.87 -12.16
N PHE A 132 3.70 11.29 -11.16
CA PHE A 132 2.30 11.68 -11.35
C PHE A 132 1.97 13.07 -10.80
N GLY A 133 2.94 13.73 -10.14
CA GLY A 133 2.71 15.04 -9.50
C GLY A 133 1.85 14.98 -8.23
N GLY A 134 1.39 13.79 -7.82
CA GLY A 134 0.57 13.59 -6.63
C GLY A 134 -0.11 12.23 -6.57
N VAL A 135 -1.00 12.06 -5.62
CA VAL A 135 -1.73 10.81 -5.37
C VAL A 135 -2.98 10.72 -6.24
N THR A 136 -3.27 9.52 -6.76
CA THR A 136 -4.53 9.14 -7.41
C THR A 136 -5.10 7.89 -6.74
N GLY A 137 -6.39 7.58 -6.98
CA GLY A 137 -7.01 6.33 -6.50
C GLY A 137 -6.29 5.07 -7.00
N ASP A 138 -5.87 5.07 -8.27
CA ASP A 138 -5.15 3.95 -8.89
C ASP A 138 -3.79 3.71 -8.24
N LEU A 139 -3.09 4.80 -7.88
CA LEU A 139 -1.83 4.71 -7.14
C LEU A 139 -2.02 4.23 -5.70
N ALA A 140 -3.14 4.59 -5.08
CA ALA A 140 -3.50 4.07 -3.76
C ALA A 140 -3.73 2.54 -3.83
N GLY A 141 -4.47 2.05 -4.84
CA GLY A 141 -4.64 0.62 -5.10
C GLY A 141 -3.31 -0.10 -5.38
N TRP A 142 -2.43 0.50 -6.18
CA TRP A 142 -1.09 -0.04 -6.42
C TRP A 142 -0.26 -0.13 -5.13
N PHE A 143 -0.35 0.87 -4.25
CA PHE A 143 0.32 0.86 -2.95
C PHE A 143 -0.15 -0.32 -2.11
N LEU A 144 -1.47 -0.54 -1.98
CA LEU A 144 -2.04 -1.64 -1.21
C LEU A 144 -1.52 -3.00 -1.68
N GLN A 145 -1.60 -3.28 -2.99
CA GLN A 145 -1.09 -4.54 -3.56
C GLN A 145 0.42 -4.74 -3.28
N LYS A 146 1.21 -3.67 -3.37
CA LYS A 146 2.64 -3.75 -3.07
C LYS A 146 2.89 -3.93 -1.58
N CYS A 147 2.13 -3.28 -0.73
CA CYS A 147 2.24 -3.40 0.71
C CYS A 147 1.91 -4.83 1.17
N GLU A 148 0.78 -5.38 0.70
CA GLU A 148 0.36 -6.74 1.02
C GLU A 148 1.44 -7.78 0.67
N ILE A 149 1.95 -7.77 -0.57
CA ILE A 149 2.91 -8.79 -1.01
C ILE A 149 4.26 -8.69 -0.25
N TRP A 150 4.72 -7.46 0.04
CA TRP A 150 5.97 -7.28 0.77
C TRP A 150 5.84 -7.60 2.26
N MET A 151 4.70 -7.29 2.88
CA MET A 151 4.40 -7.72 4.25
C MET A 151 4.29 -9.23 4.35
N LEU A 152 3.62 -9.89 3.38
CA LEU A 152 3.51 -11.34 3.35
C LEU A 152 4.88 -12.02 3.16
N ALA A 153 5.72 -11.46 2.28
CA ALA A 153 7.09 -11.94 2.10
C ALA A 153 7.94 -11.77 3.37
N ALA A 154 7.80 -10.63 4.06
CA ALA A 154 8.47 -10.38 5.33
C ALA A 154 8.01 -11.37 6.42
N LEU A 155 6.71 -11.67 6.47
CA LEU A 155 6.15 -12.65 7.40
C LEU A 155 6.70 -14.06 7.14
N ALA A 156 6.68 -14.50 5.87
CA ALA A 156 7.25 -15.79 5.46
C ALA A 156 8.75 -15.88 5.81
N ALA A 157 9.51 -14.83 5.52
CA ALA A 157 10.94 -14.76 5.84
C ALA A 157 11.20 -14.84 7.36
N CYS A 158 10.42 -14.14 8.18
CA CYS A 158 10.53 -14.19 9.63
C CYS A 158 10.25 -15.58 10.20
N GLN A 159 9.26 -16.29 9.66
CA GLN A 159 8.98 -17.66 10.06
C GLN A 159 10.11 -18.61 9.64
N TRP A 160 10.61 -18.47 8.40
CA TRP A 160 11.72 -19.29 7.91
C TRP A 160 13.00 -19.09 8.72
N LEU A 161 13.26 -17.87 9.21
CA LEU A 161 14.39 -17.53 10.07
C LEU A 161 14.16 -17.86 11.56
N GLY A 162 13.00 -18.40 11.93
CA GLY A 162 12.66 -18.73 13.32
C GLY A 162 12.48 -17.50 14.24
N VAL A 163 12.15 -16.35 13.67
CA VAL A 163 11.91 -15.10 14.41
C VAL A 163 10.46 -14.98 14.88
N LEU A 164 9.53 -15.68 14.20
CA LEU A 164 8.09 -15.70 14.48
C LEU A 164 7.57 -17.11 14.66
#